data_99a2e2ad43961ad682f138cef652c7d6
#
_entry.id   99a2e2ad43961ad682f138cef652c7d6
#
_cell.length_a   1.000
_cell.length_b   1.000
_cell.length_c   1.000
_cell.angle_alpha   90.00
_cell.angle_beta   90.00
_cell.angle_gamma   90.00
#
_symmetry.space_group_name_H-M   'P 1'
#
loop_
_entity.id
_entity.type
_entity.pdbx_description
1 polymer ?
#
loop_
_entity_poly.entity_id
_entity_poly.type
_entity_poly.pdbx_seq_one_letter_code
_entity_poly.pdbx_strand_id
1 'polypeptide(L)'
;RSLLLIMAPDNLQANTVSDYVKFLRDTSPYINTHRGKTFVLALGGEAIAHANFTNIVHDIALLHSLGKKLVLVHGARPQIEERLKGSAISPQFDQYTRITDSATMVCVKDAVGSARISIEAKLSTGATNSPMHGARIRVLGGNLITAKPLGVREGIDFHHTGEVRRIDHKAIQRQLEDGAIVLLSP
;
A
#
# COMPACT_ATOMS: atom_id res chain seq x y z
N ARG A 1 8.76 -31.66 17.15
CA ARG A 1 7.67 -32.41 16.46
C ARG A 1 6.28 -31.96 16.92
N SER A 2 6.09 -31.56 18.17
CA SER A 2 4.75 -31.32 18.74
C SER A 2 4.13 -29.96 18.40
N LEU A 3 4.92 -28.89 18.20
CA LEU A 3 4.38 -27.53 18.00
C LEU A 3 3.70 -27.33 16.63
N LEU A 4 4.18 -27.99 15.59
CA LEU A 4 3.59 -27.89 14.24
C LEU A 4 2.33 -28.75 14.06
N LEU A 5 2.19 -29.81 14.84
CA LEU A 5 1.00 -30.66 14.81
C LEU A 5 -0.25 -29.96 15.39
N ILE A 6 -0.04 -29.02 16.34
CA ILE A 6 -1.13 -28.27 16.98
C ILE A 6 -1.73 -27.22 16.03
N MET A 7 -1.00 -26.82 14.99
CA MET A 7 -1.45 -25.81 14.02
C MET A 7 -1.99 -26.41 12.71
N ALA A 8 -1.98 -27.72 12.55
CA ALA A 8 -2.50 -28.36 11.34
C ALA A 8 -4.02 -28.58 11.51
N PRO A 9 -4.85 -28.21 10.53
CA PRO A 9 -6.25 -28.54 10.54
C PRO A 9 -6.45 -30.06 10.52
N ASP A 10 -7.43 -30.55 11.26
CA ASP A 10 -7.69 -31.98 11.54
C ASP A 10 -7.87 -32.89 10.32
N ASN A 11 -7.97 -32.35 9.10
CA ASN A 11 -8.24 -33.06 7.85
C ASN A 11 -7.02 -33.25 6.93
N LEU A 12 -5.80 -32.90 7.37
CA LEU A 12 -4.61 -33.04 6.55
C LEU A 12 -4.03 -34.46 6.66
N GLN A 13 -3.94 -35.15 5.53
CA GLN A 13 -3.23 -36.43 5.46
C GLN A 13 -1.75 -36.26 5.81
N ALA A 14 -1.11 -37.25 6.44
CA ALA A 14 0.25 -37.19 6.94
C ALA A 14 1.30 -36.76 5.88
N ASN A 15 1.11 -37.14 4.61
CA ASN A 15 1.98 -36.73 3.50
C ASN A 15 1.88 -35.22 3.23
N THR A 16 0.70 -34.64 3.33
CA THR A 16 0.46 -33.20 3.12
C THR A 16 1.14 -32.36 4.21
N VAL A 17 1.09 -32.82 5.48
CA VAL A 17 1.77 -32.14 6.59
C VAL A 17 3.29 -32.17 6.39
N SER A 18 3.86 -33.26 5.90
CA SER A 18 5.28 -33.37 5.58
C SER A 18 5.70 -32.38 4.50
N ASP A 19 4.88 -32.20 3.46
CA ASP A 19 5.14 -31.29 2.36
C ASP A 19 5.09 -29.82 2.83
N TYR A 20 4.16 -29.43 3.68
CA TYR A 20 4.11 -28.10 4.28
C TYR A 20 5.33 -27.81 5.16
N VAL A 21 5.76 -28.79 5.97
CA VAL A 21 6.97 -28.65 6.79
C VAL A 21 8.22 -28.49 5.93
N LYS A 22 8.33 -29.26 4.85
CA LYS A 22 9.41 -29.14 3.89
C LYS A 22 9.41 -27.75 3.23
N PHE A 23 8.27 -27.31 2.70
CA PHE A 23 8.11 -25.99 2.11
C PHE A 23 8.56 -24.88 3.07
N LEU A 24 8.12 -24.94 4.34
CA LEU A 24 8.49 -23.95 5.35
C LEU A 24 10.00 -23.94 5.61
N ARG A 25 10.65 -25.12 5.67
CA ARG A 25 12.11 -25.23 5.83
C ARG A 25 12.84 -24.66 4.63
N ASP A 26 12.40 -24.99 3.43
CA ASP A 26 13.02 -24.52 2.18
C ASP A 26 12.85 -22.99 2.02
N THR A 27 11.77 -22.41 2.57
CA THR A 27 11.48 -20.97 2.53
C THR A 27 12.22 -20.19 3.63
N SER A 28 12.59 -20.84 4.74
CA SER A 28 13.21 -20.18 5.90
C SER A 28 14.45 -19.35 5.59
N PRO A 29 15.38 -19.74 4.71
CA PRO A 29 16.52 -18.91 4.34
C PRO A 29 16.12 -17.57 3.72
N TYR A 30 15.08 -17.56 2.87
CA TYR A 30 14.53 -16.33 2.27
C TYR A 30 13.92 -15.42 3.32
N ILE A 31 13.15 -16.00 4.26
CA ILE A 31 12.55 -15.23 5.36
C ILE A 31 13.66 -14.57 6.18
N ASN A 32 14.71 -15.30 6.53
CA ASN A 32 15.83 -14.80 7.32
C ASN A 32 16.65 -13.72 6.58
N THR A 33 16.96 -13.94 5.31
CA THR A 33 17.72 -12.99 4.47
C THR A 33 17.02 -11.63 4.39
N HIS A 34 15.68 -11.62 4.37
CA HIS A 34 14.88 -10.42 4.20
C HIS A 34 14.26 -9.89 5.49
N ARG A 35 14.46 -10.55 6.63
CA ARG A 35 13.95 -10.08 7.92
C ARG A 35 14.53 -8.71 8.28
N GLY A 36 13.69 -7.79 8.70
CA GLY A 36 14.07 -6.42 9.05
C GLY A 36 14.43 -5.52 7.87
N LYS A 37 14.41 -6.04 6.63
CA LYS A 37 14.59 -5.21 5.43
C LYS A 37 13.35 -4.38 5.16
N THR A 38 13.56 -3.20 4.57
CA THR A 38 12.48 -2.32 4.15
C THR A 38 12.12 -2.58 2.70
N PHE A 39 10.85 -2.83 2.44
CA PHE A 39 10.28 -2.96 1.10
C PHE A 39 9.39 -1.77 0.81
N VAL A 40 9.53 -1.21 -0.39
CA VAL A 40 8.63 -0.18 -0.91
C VAL A 40 7.73 -0.85 -1.95
N LEU A 41 6.43 -0.84 -1.68
CA LEU A 41 5.41 -1.44 -2.55
C LEU A 41 4.59 -0.33 -3.20
N ALA A 42 4.63 -0.25 -4.53
CA ALA A 42 3.80 0.66 -5.29
C ALA A 42 2.46 -0.01 -5.62
N LEU A 43 1.36 0.61 -5.19
CA LEU A 43 -0.01 0.17 -5.42
C LEU A 43 -0.67 1.14 -6.40
N GLY A 44 -0.79 0.78 -7.66
CA GLY A 44 -1.53 1.56 -8.65
C GLY A 44 -3.01 1.71 -8.27
N GLY A 45 -3.63 2.81 -8.70
CA GLY A 45 -5.06 3.03 -8.45
C GLY A 45 -5.93 1.92 -9.03
N GLU A 46 -5.49 1.28 -10.12
CA GLU A 46 -6.12 0.12 -10.75
C GLU A 46 -6.12 -1.10 -9.83
N ALA A 47 -4.99 -1.36 -9.17
CA ALA A 47 -4.88 -2.47 -8.22
C ALA A 47 -5.81 -2.27 -7.01
N ILE A 48 -5.96 -1.02 -6.54
CA ILE A 48 -6.85 -0.67 -5.41
C ILE A 48 -8.31 -0.86 -5.81
N ALA A 49 -8.69 -0.55 -7.05
CA ALA A 49 -10.05 -0.70 -7.58
C ALA A 49 -10.39 -2.16 -7.94
N HIS A 50 -9.40 -3.03 -8.07
CA HIS A 50 -9.60 -4.40 -8.54
C HIS A 50 -10.23 -5.28 -7.46
N ALA A 51 -11.09 -6.21 -7.86
CA ALA A 51 -11.73 -7.16 -6.94
C ALA A 51 -10.74 -8.00 -6.13
N ASN A 52 -9.55 -8.27 -6.68
CA ASN A 52 -8.48 -9.01 -6.02
C ASN A 52 -7.69 -8.19 -4.98
N PHE A 53 -8.03 -6.92 -4.75
CA PHE A 53 -7.28 -6.06 -3.82
C PHE A 53 -7.24 -6.64 -2.39
N THR A 54 -8.28 -7.34 -1.98
CA THR A 54 -8.32 -8.02 -0.68
C THR A 54 -7.18 -9.04 -0.53
N ASN A 55 -6.85 -9.82 -1.57
CA ASN A 55 -5.74 -10.76 -1.53
C ASN A 55 -4.38 -10.03 -1.45
N ILE A 56 -4.23 -8.91 -2.15
CA ILE A 56 -3.03 -8.06 -2.03
C ILE A 56 -2.86 -7.57 -0.58
N VAL A 57 -3.95 -7.19 0.08
CA VAL A 57 -3.93 -6.79 1.49
C VAL A 57 -3.49 -7.95 2.39
N HIS A 58 -3.96 -9.17 2.11
CA HIS A 58 -3.53 -10.38 2.84
C HIS A 58 -2.02 -10.64 2.67
N ASP A 59 -1.51 -10.49 1.45
CA ASP A 59 -0.07 -10.66 1.16
C ASP A 59 0.78 -9.59 1.87
N ILE A 60 0.31 -8.34 1.91
CA ILE A 60 0.95 -7.25 2.67
C ILE A 60 0.98 -7.59 4.18
N ALA A 61 -0.13 -8.06 4.72
CA ALA A 61 -0.24 -8.48 6.11
C ALA A 61 0.73 -9.65 6.42
N LEU A 62 0.83 -10.61 5.52
CA LEU A 62 1.77 -11.73 5.63
C LEU A 62 3.22 -11.24 5.62
N LEU A 63 3.61 -10.40 4.68
CA LEU A 63 4.95 -9.84 4.63
C LEU A 63 5.31 -9.09 5.91
N HIS A 64 4.37 -8.31 6.44
CA HIS A 64 4.55 -7.59 7.70
C HIS A 64 4.76 -8.54 8.87
N SER A 65 3.96 -9.60 8.98
CA SER A 65 4.08 -10.62 10.06
C SER A 65 5.38 -11.43 9.97
N LEU A 66 5.97 -11.55 8.79
CA LEU A 66 7.28 -12.14 8.58
C LEU A 66 8.44 -11.20 8.93
N GLY A 67 8.14 -10.06 9.56
CA GLY A 67 9.13 -9.09 10.05
C GLY A 67 9.72 -8.19 8.98
N LYS A 68 9.00 -7.96 7.87
CA LYS A 68 9.38 -6.96 6.85
C LYS A 68 8.89 -5.58 7.26
N LYS A 69 9.71 -4.57 7.05
CA LYS A 69 9.32 -3.15 7.18
C LYS A 69 8.71 -2.72 5.86
N LEU A 70 7.50 -2.19 5.87
CA LEU A 70 6.75 -1.91 4.64
C LEU A 70 6.43 -0.43 4.50
N VAL A 71 6.78 0.12 3.34
CA VAL A 71 6.32 1.43 2.88
C VAL A 71 5.41 1.18 1.68
N LEU A 72 4.15 1.58 1.78
CA LEU A 72 3.18 1.51 0.71
C LEU A 72 3.07 2.88 0.05
N VAL A 73 3.21 2.92 -1.27
CA VAL A 73 2.99 4.13 -2.07
C VAL A 73 1.81 3.86 -2.98
N HIS A 74 0.70 4.54 -2.74
CA HIS A 74 -0.48 4.30 -3.56
C HIS A 74 -0.70 5.39 -4.62
N GLY A 75 -1.26 4.99 -5.77
CA GLY A 75 -1.83 5.87 -6.77
C GLY A 75 -3.34 5.97 -6.61
N ALA A 76 -3.96 6.88 -7.38
CA ALA A 76 -5.41 7.07 -7.40
C ALA A 76 -5.92 7.54 -8.77
N ARG A 77 -5.19 7.25 -9.85
CA ARG A 77 -5.53 7.78 -11.19
C ARG A 77 -6.95 7.43 -11.64
N PRO A 78 -7.38 6.15 -11.61
CA PRO A 78 -8.75 5.81 -12.01
C PRO A 78 -9.81 6.47 -11.13
N GLN A 79 -9.56 6.54 -9.83
CA GLN A 79 -10.47 7.16 -8.87
C GLN A 79 -10.61 8.67 -9.10
N ILE A 80 -9.52 9.34 -9.47
CA ILE A 80 -9.53 10.76 -9.84
C ILE A 80 -10.34 10.95 -11.13
N GLU A 81 -10.10 10.12 -12.14
CA GLU A 81 -10.82 10.20 -13.43
C GLU A 81 -12.33 9.97 -13.26
N GLU A 82 -12.73 9.05 -12.39
CA GLU A 82 -14.13 8.83 -12.04
C GLU A 82 -14.75 10.07 -11.39
N ARG A 83 -14.05 10.73 -10.45
CA ARG A 83 -14.54 11.97 -9.81
C ARG A 83 -14.65 13.13 -10.78
N LEU A 84 -13.66 13.30 -11.66
CA LEU A 84 -13.68 14.33 -12.69
C LEU A 84 -14.86 14.13 -13.65
N LYS A 85 -15.09 12.90 -14.09
CA LYS A 85 -16.24 12.55 -14.94
C LYS A 85 -17.56 12.85 -14.24
N GLY A 86 -17.70 12.48 -12.96
CA GLY A 86 -18.90 12.79 -12.17
C GLY A 86 -19.16 14.29 -11.98
N SER A 87 -18.11 15.11 -12.01
CA SER A 87 -18.16 16.57 -11.91
C SER A 87 -18.19 17.28 -13.26
N ALA A 88 -18.31 16.56 -14.36
CA ALA A 88 -18.26 17.08 -15.74
C ALA A 88 -16.99 17.90 -16.04
N ILE A 89 -15.87 17.58 -15.40
CA ILE A 89 -14.57 18.21 -15.62
C ILE A 89 -13.75 17.32 -16.55
N SER A 90 -13.30 17.88 -17.69
CA SER A 90 -12.42 17.18 -18.61
C SER A 90 -10.97 17.22 -18.10
N PRO A 91 -10.32 16.06 -17.90
CA PRO A 91 -8.93 16.03 -17.46
C PRO A 91 -8.01 16.60 -18.55
N GLN A 92 -7.09 17.44 -18.14
CA GLN A 92 -6.06 18.01 -19.03
C GLN A 92 -4.70 17.40 -18.69
N PHE A 93 -3.92 17.11 -19.73
CA PHE A 93 -2.58 16.56 -19.61
C PHE A 93 -1.65 17.25 -20.60
N ASP A 94 -0.42 17.44 -20.16
CA ASP A 94 0.71 17.62 -21.05
C ASP A 94 1.56 16.35 -20.99
N GLN A 95 1.71 15.68 -22.12
CA GLN A 95 2.30 14.35 -22.20
C GLN A 95 1.63 13.38 -21.20
N TYR A 96 2.33 13.02 -20.13
CA TYR A 96 1.85 12.10 -19.08
C TYR A 96 1.53 12.80 -17.76
N THR A 97 1.74 14.13 -17.68
CA THR A 97 1.57 14.92 -16.47
C THR A 97 0.23 15.63 -16.51
N ARG A 98 -0.57 15.42 -15.48
CA ARG A 98 -1.87 16.09 -15.33
C ARG A 98 -1.66 17.57 -15.04
N ILE A 99 -2.41 18.42 -15.71
CA ILE A 99 -2.57 19.82 -15.36
C ILE A 99 -3.70 19.88 -14.32
N THR A 100 -3.38 20.34 -13.11
CA THR A 100 -4.29 20.27 -11.97
C THR A 100 -4.70 21.67 -11.54
N ASP A 101 -5.77 22.19 -12.11
CA ASP A 101 -6.38 23.45 -11.66
C ASP A 101 -7.12 23.30 -10.32
N SER A 102 -7.70 24.38 -9.80
CA SER A 102 -8.37 24.37 -8.50
C SER A 102 -9.60 23.46 -8.46
N ALA A 103 -10.36 23.35 -9.56
CA ALA A 103 -11.52 22.47 -9.64
C ALA A 103 -11.08 20.99 -9.67
N THR A 104 -10.10 20.67 -10.50
CA THR A 104 -9.47 19.35 -10.56
C THR A 104 -8.85 18.94 -9.22
N MET A 105 -8.21 19.87 -8.49
CA MET A 105 -7.62 19.60 -7.17
C MET A 105 -8.64 19.15 -6.13
N VAL A 106 -9.88 19.63 -6.18
CA VAL A 106 -10.95 19.15 -5.30
C VAL A 106 -11.21 17.68 -5.54
N CYS A 107 -11.37 17.26 -6.80
CA CYS A 107 -11.56 15.86 -7.18
C CYS A 107 -10.37 14.98 -6.81
N VAL A 108 -9.15 15.50 -6.99
CA VAL A 108 -7.91 14.81 -6.61
C VAL A 108 -7.88 14.51 -5.12
N LYS A 109 -8.11 15.54 -4.27
CA LYS A 109 -8.11 15.37 -2.80
C LYS A 109 -9.16 14.37 -2.35
N ASP A 110 -10.35 14.43 -2.91
CA ASP A 110 -11.45 13.53 -2.58
C ASP A 110 -11.13 12.08 -2.96
N ALA A 111 -10.66 11.85 -4.18
CA ALA A 111 -10.30 10.52 -4.68
C ALA A 111 -9.12 9.91 -3.90
N VAL A 112 -8.06 10.69 -3.68
CA VAL A 112 -6.87 10.25 -2.95
C VAL A 112 -7.19 9.96 -1.49
N GLY A 113 -7.96 10.83 -0.83
CA GLY A 113 -8.40 10.64 0.56
C GLY A 113 -9.24 9.37 0.71
N SER A 114 -10.20 9.15 -0.19
CA SER A 114 -11.04 7.96 -0.21
C SER A 114 -10.22 6.67 -0.42
N ALA A 115 -9.29 6.67 -1.38
CA ALA A 115 -8.41 5.54 -1.64
C ALA A 115 -7.54 5.21 -0.41
N ARG A 116 -6.94 6.23 0.21
CA ARG A 116 -6.13 6.09 1.42
C ARG A 116 -6.92 5.47 2.56
N ILE A 117 -8.10 6.00 2.89
CA ILE A 117 -8.95 5.48 3.96
C ILE A 117 -9.36 4.04 3.67
N SER A 118 -9.64 3.70 2.42
CA SER A 118 -9.99 2.34 2.01
C SER A 118 -8.82 1.35 2.25
N ILE A 119 -7.59 1.75 1.97
CA ILE A 119 -6.39 0.95 2.23
C ILE A 119 -6.21 0.76 3.74
N GLU A 120 -6.26 1.86 4.51
CA GLU A 120 -6.13 1.85 5.97
C GLU A 120 -7.18 0.95 6.62
N ALA A 121 -8.44 1.06 6.22
CA ALA A 121 -9.54 0.25 6.72
C ALA A 121 -9.33 -1.24 6.45
N LYS A 122 -8.97 -1.61 5.22
CA LYS A 122 -8.73 -3.03 4.86
C LYS A 122 -7.55 -3.63 5.62
N LEU A 123 -6.47 -2.89 5.82
CA LEU A 123 -5.32 -3.34 6.61
C LEU A 123 -5.65 -3.40 8.12
N SER A 124 -6.50 -2.50 8.62
CA SER A 124 -6.90 -2.46 10.03
C SER A 124 -7.90 -3.54 10.42
N THR A 125 -8.83 -3.88 9.52
CA THR A 125 -9.80 -4.95 9.78
C THR A 125 -9.16 -6.34 9.78
N GLY A 126 -7.94 -6.45 9.24
CA GLY A 126 -7.27 -7.72 9.07
C GLY A 126 -8.04 -8.65 8.13
N ALA A 127 -7.49 -9.82 7.91
CA ALA A 127 -8.17 -10.84 7.14
C ALA A 127 -9.08 -11.66 8.07
N THR A 128 -10.32 -11.22 8.27
CA THR A 128 -11.29 -11.84 9.19
C THR A 128 -11.51 -13.33 8.94
N ASN A 129 -11.28 -13.80 7.71
CA ASN A 129 -11.41 -15.19 7.29
C ASN A 129 -10.06 -15.81 6.88
N SER A 130 -8.94 -15.35 7.45
CA SER A 130 -7.61 -15.87 7.13
C SER A 130 -6.86 -16.27 8.39
N PRO A 131 -5.78 -17.08 8.27
CA PRO A 131 -4.88 -17.38 9.38
C PRO A 131 -4.26 -16.15 10.05
N MET A 132 -4.34 -14.96 9.41
CA MET A 132 -3.89 -13.67 9.91
C MET A 132 -4.94 -12.94 10.77
N HIS A 133 -6.07 -13.60 11.07
CA HIS A 133 -7.09 -13.08 11.98
C HIS A 133 -6.46 -12.71 13.33
N GLY A 134 -6.63 -11.47 13.74
CA GLY A 134 -6.05 -10.95 14.99
C GLY A 134 -4.68 -10.29 14.86
N ALA A 135 -4.07 -10.27 13.67
CA ALA A 135 -2.87 -9.47 13.43
C ALA A 135 -3.22 -7.97 13.58
N ARG A 136 -2.59 -7.32 14.56
CA ARG A 136 -2.76 -5.88 14.77
C ARG A 136 -1.79 -5.12 13.88
N ILE A 137 -2.25 -4.73 12.71
CA ILE A 137 -1.47 -3.93 11.77
C ILE A 137 -1.78 -2.45 12.04
N ARG A 138 -0.73 -1.68 12.36
CA ARG A 138 -0.81 -0.22 12.38
C ARG A 138 -0.39 0.32 11.03
N VAL A 139 -1.23 1.17 10.46
CA VAL A 139 -0.93 1.91 9.23
C VAL A 139 -0.82 3.38 9.59
N LEU A 140 0.29 3.99 9.26
CA LEU A 140 0.55 5.39 9.55
C LEU A 140 0.90 6.13 8.26
N GLY A 141 0.28 7.27 8.08
CA GLY A 141 0.56 8.20 7.01
C GLY A 141 0.60 9.62 7.55
N GLY A 142 0.84 10.60 6.69
CA GLY A 142 0.86 12.00 7.10
C GLY A 142 1.66 12.86 6.13
N ASN A 143 2.15 14.01 6.62
CA ASN A 143 2.93 14.98 5.87
C ASN A 143 4.43 14.58 5.74
N LEU A 144 4.70 13.31 5.48
CA LEU A 144 6.06 12.76 5.35
C LEU A 144 6.75 13.16 4.04
N ILE A 145 5.96 13.62 3.07
CA ILE A 145 6.43 14.15 1.78
C ILE A 145 6.06 15.62 1.70
N THR A 146 7.02 16.46 1.34
CA THR A 146 6.79 17.85 1.00
C THR A 146 6.93 18.02 -0.50
N ALA A 147 5.91 18.53 -1.15
CA ALA A 147 5.92 18.86 -2.57
C ALA A 147 6.36 20.32 -2.81
N LYS A 148 6.77 20.62 -4.03
CA LYS A 148 6.87 21.97 -4.59
C LYS A 148 6.07 22.03 -5.88
N PRO A 149 5.50 23.20 -6.24
CA PRO A 149 4.81 23.36 -7.51
C PRO A 149 5.71 23.03 -8.69
N LEU A 150 5.14 22.41 -9.71
CA LEU A 150 5.83 22.17 -10.98
C LEU A 150 6.05 23.50 -11.72
N GLY A 151 5.14 24.45 -11.53
CA GLY A 151 5.18 25.78 -12.12
C GLY A 151 4.83 25.78 -13.61
N VAL A 152 5.36 26.78 -14.31
CA VAL A 152 5.19 26.91 -15.75
C VAL A 152 6.36 26.23 -16.46
N ARG A 153 6.07 25.30 -17.38
CA ARG A 153 7.05 24.61 -18.22
C ARG A 153 6.61 24.71 -19.69
N GLU A 154 7.51 25.13 -20.54
CA GLU A 154 7.22 25.28 -21.99
C GLU A 154 5.95 26.10 -22.30
N GLY A 155 5.67 27.13 -21.47
CA GLY A 155 4.51 27.99 -21.62
C GLY A 155 3.19 27.43 -21.04
N ILE A 156 3.20 26.22 -20.46
CA ILE A 156 2.05 25.58 -19.84
C ILE A 156 2.14 25.74 -18.32
N ASP A 157 1.10 26.33 -17.70
CA ASP A 157 1.00 26.39 -16.24
C ASP A 157 0.36 25.08 -15.73
N PHE A 158 1.12 24.37 -14.89
CA PHE A 158 0.67 23.13 -14.26
C PHE A 158 -0.15 23.34 -12.99
N HIS A 159 -0.36 24.57 -12.57
CA HIS A 159 -1.14 24.99 -11.40
C HIS A 159 -0.74 24.24 -10.12
N HIS A 160 -1.63 23.39 -9.60
CA HIS A 160 -1.42 22.63 -8.36
C HIS A 160 -0.65 21.32 -8.55
N THR A 161 -0.26 20.97 -9.77
CA THR A 161 0.60 19.80 -9.99
C THR A 161 1.96 20.05 -9.35
N GLY A 162 2.43 19.10 -8.56
CA GLY A 162 3.67 19.19 -7.83
C GLY A 162 4.64 18.07 -8.12
N GLU A 163 5.87 18.30 -7.71
CA GLU A 163 6.90 17.28 -7.65
C GLU A 163 7.49 17.18 -6.25
N VAL A 164 8.05 16.04 -5.89
CA VAL A 164 8.60 15.82 -4.56
C VAL A 164 9.81 16.74 -4.34
N ARG A 165 9.73 17.57 -3.30
CA ARG A 165 10.84 18.41 -2.84
C ARG A 165 11.67 17.74 -1.76
N ARG A 166 11.01 17.10 -0.78
CA ARG A 166 11.66 16.49 0.37
C ARG A 166 10.83 15.32 0.89
N ILE A 167 11.54 14.30 1.33
CA ILE A 167 10.97 13.16 2.06
C ILE A 167 11.56 13.16 3.47
N ASP A 168 10.71 13.07 4.48
CA ASP A 168 11.15 12.92 5.88
C ASP A 168 11.49 11.46 6.17
N HIS A 169 12.67 11.05 5.68
CA HIS A 169 13.15 9.68 5.84
C HIS A 169 13.35 9.29 7.31
N LYS A 170 13.67 10.24 8.19
CA LYS A 170 13.86 9.99 9.63
C LYS A 170 12.53 9.66 10.30
N ALA A 171 11.47 10.40 9.98
CA ALA A 171 10.14 10.10 10.50
C ALA A 171 9.63 8.76 9.96
N ILE A 172 9.81 8.47 8.68
CA ILE A 172 9.46 7.18 8.07
C ILE A 172 10.20 6.05 8.79
N GLN A 173 11.51 6.18 8.98
CA GLN A 173 12.32 5.16 9.65
C GLN A 173 11.82 4.86 11.07
N ARG A 174 11.51 5.90 11.86
CA ARG A 174 10.96 5.72 13.22
C ARG A 174 9.67 4.93 13.21
N GLN A 175 8.74 5.27 12.30
CA GLN A 175 7.47 4.55 12.19
C GLN A 175 7.66 3.07 11.83
N LEU A 176 8.62 2.78 10.95
CA LEU A 176 8.97 1.42 10.57
C LEU A 176 9.65 0.64 11.72
N GLU A 177 10.44 1.32 12.55
CA GLU A 177 11.06 0.73 13.75
C GLU A 177 10.01 0.43 14.83
N ASP A 178 8.98 1.28 14.95
CA ASP A 178 7.83 1.06 15.82
C ASP A 178 6.85 -0.02 15.31
N GLY A 179 7.20 -0.70 14.21
CA GLY A 179 6.44 -1.79 13.64
C GLY A 179 5.17 -1.34 12.91
N ALA A 180 5.10 -0.11 12.44
CA ALA A 180 4.00 0.36 11.60
C ALA A 180 4.30 0.15 10.11
N ILE A 181 3.25 0.00 9.32
CA ILE A 181 3.30 0.15 7.86
C ILE A 181 3.16 1.64 7.55
N VAL A 182 4.08 2.19 6.78
CA VAL A 182 3.99 3.60 6.35
C VAL A 182 3.23 3.68 5.03
N LEU A 183 2.16 4.47 4.99
CA LEU A 183 1.35 4.69 3.79
C LEU A 183 1.57 6.10 3.27
N LEU A 184 2.05 6.19 2.03
CA LEU A 184 2.29 7.43 1.31
C LEU A 184 1.27 7.60 0.18
N SER A 185 0.65 8.78 0.15
CA SER A 185 -0.33 9.17 -0.88
C SER A 185 0.31 10.12 -1.90
N PRO A 186 -0.21 10.16 -3.14
CA PRO A 186 0.23 11.11 -4.16
C PRO A 186 -0.08 12.56 -3.79
#